data_6448ec1a843da1a5e84060b581a07635
#
_entry.id   6448ec1a843da1a5e84060b581a07635
#
_cell.length_a   1.000
_cell.length_b   1.000
_cell.length_c   1.000
_cell.angle_alpha   90.00
_cell.angle_beta   90.00
_cell.angle_gamma   90.00
#
_symmetry.space_group_name_H-M   'P 1'
#
loop_
_entity.id
_entity.type
_entity.pdbx_description
1 polymer ?
#
loop_
_entity_poly.entity_id
_entity_poly.type
_entity_poly.pdbx_seq_one_letter_code
_entity_poly.pdbx_strand_id
1 'polypeptide(L)'
;VLSNRLMSQYERNLELLNKRRIVYRRDPITDIPDIENDMYMFFENGTYQCYDLFKSTAKITTYKSLKWHLLVLWYLNPGMDQDEFMDVAFEISAKTNGFVSFSMPPNLLEKIVYEVSIQEIKEPPKNKLRKVIFKMFSGLTKEQKLRIVGQLIGRSNKTHPDDIYQTMIDIHDLGQKITIKRISEALNVSSRTVHRHMCEDLKREKELLNKQL
;
A
#
# COMPACT_ATOMS: atom_id res chain seq x y z
N VAL A 1 -40.92 2.35 -0.33
CA VAL A 1 -40.50 2.50 -1.74
C VAL A 1 -38.99 2.23 -1.73
N LEU A 2 -38.58 0.97 -1.99
CA LEU A 2 -37.19 0.59 -2.17
C LEU A 2 -36.70 1.19 -3.48
N SER A 3 -35.81 2.17 -3.40
CA SER A 3 -35.14 2.75 -4.56
C SER A 3 -34.37 1.63 -5.27
N ASN A 4 -34.77 1.27 -6.48
CA ASN A 4 -34.01 0.43 -7.40
C ASN A 4 -32.76 1.19 -7.88
N ARG A 5 -31.77 1.32 -6.99
CA ARG A 5 -30.47 1.85 -7.35
C ARG A 5 -29.80 0.84 -8.29
N LEU A 6 -29.62 1.22 -9.54
CA LEU A 6 -28.85 0.41 -10.49
C LEU A 6 -27.46 0.18 -9.88
N MET A 7 -27.12 -1.09 -9.65
CA MET A 7 -25.79 -1.50 -9.16
C MET A 7 -24.71 -1.02 -10.13
N SER A 8 -23.64 -0.46 -9.59
CA SER A 8 -22.47 -0.10 -10.40
C SER A 8 -21.85 -1.37 -11.00
N GLN A 9 -21.08 -1.23 -12.09
CA GLN A 9 -20.34 -2.36 -12.68
C GLN A 9 -19.43 -3.03 -11.63
N TYR A 10 -18.83 -2.25 -10.75
CA TYR A 10 -18.01 -2.72 -9.66
C TYR A 10 -18.78 -3.62 -8.66
N GLU A 11 -19.96 -3.19 -8.23
CA GLU A 11 -20.80 -3.98 -7.32
C GLU A 11 -21.21 -5.31 -7.95
N ARG A 12 -21.53 -5.30 -9.25
CA ARG A 12 -21.85 -6.55 -10.01
C ARG A 12 -20.68 -7.50 -10.10
N ASN A 13 -19.46 -6.97 -10.28
CA ASN A 13 -18.26 -7.80 -10.35
C ASN A 13 -17.99 -8.51 -9.02
N LEU A 14 -18.12 -7.80 -7.90
CA LEU A 14 -17.96 -8.41 -6.57
C LEU A 14 -19.08 -9.40 -6.27
N GLU A 15 -20.31 -9.14 -6.72
CA GLU A 15 -21.43 -10.08 -6.56
C GLU A 15 -21.14 -11.43 -7.25
N LEU A 16 -20.53 -11.42 -8.42
CA LEU A 16 -20.13 -12.63 -9.15
C LEU A 16 -19.16 -13.48 -8.34
N LEU A 17 -18.13 -12.89 -7.76
CA LEU A 17 -17.17 -13.58 -6.89
C LEU A 17 -17.83 -14.09 -5.60
N ASN A 18 -18.70 -13.28 -4.99
CA ASN A 18 -19.41 -13.64 -3.77
C ASN A 18 -20.38 -14.82 -3.98
N LYS A 19 -21.09 -14.87 -5.12
CA LYS A 19 -21.99 -15.99 -5.48
C LYS A 19 -21.24 -17.31 -5.58
N ARG A 20 -19.99 -17.26 -6.08
CA ARG A 20 -19.11 -18.44 -6.15
C ARG A 20 -18.34 -18.70 -4.87
N ARG A 21 -18.54 -17.90 -3.80
CA ARG A 21 -17.82 -17.99 -2.53
C ARG A 21 -16.30 -17.86 -2.67
N ILE A 22 -15.84 -17.17 -3.70
CA ILE A 22 -14.40 -16.92 -3.94
C ILE A 22 -13.86 -15.95 -2.90
N VAL A 23 -12.79 -16.35 -2.22
CA VAL A 23 -12.07 -15.50 -1.28
C VAL A 23 -11.12 -14.60 -2.07
N TYR A 24 -11.37 -13.30 -2.08
CA TYR A 24 -10.56 -12.29 -2.80
C TYR A 24 -9.95 -11.23 -1.89
N ARG A 25 -10.12 -11.38 -0.58
CA ARG A 25 -9.55 -10.49 0.43
C ARG A 25 -9.11 -11.27 1.66
N ARG A 26 -8.07 -10.78 2.30
CA ARG A 26 -7.57 -11.29 3.58
C ARG A 26 -6.92 -10.17 4.35
N ASP A 27 -7.22 -10.04 5.62
CA ASP A 27 -6.56 -9.11 6.53
C ASP A 27 -5.16 -9.66 6.93
N PRO A 28 -4.22 -8.81 7.36
CA PRO A 28 -2.94 -9.27 7.86
C PRO A 28 -3.17 -10.11 9.12
N ILE A 29 -2.65 -11.34 9.12
CA ILE A 29 -2.93 -12.31 10.19
C ILE A 29 -1.74 -12.48 11.12
N THR A 30 -0.53 -12.34 10.60
CA THR A 30 0.71 -12.67 11.33
C THR A 30 1.50 -11.44 11.75
N ASP A 31 1.33 -10.31 11.05
CA ASP A 31 2.02 -9.08 11.41
C ASP A 31 1.27 -8.37 12.55
N ILE A 32 2.03 -7.99 13.58
CA ILE A 32 1.48 -7.21 14.70
C ILE A 32 1.57 -5.73 14.33
N PRO A 33 0.43 -4.99 14.36
CA PRO A 33 0.45 -3.57 14.08
C PRO A 33 1.11 -2.78 15.20
N ASP A 34 1.84 -1.71 14.87
CA ASP A 34 2.41 -0.78 15.86
C ASP A 34 1.32 0.06 16.52
N ILE A 35 0.25 0.38 15.77
CA ILE A 35 -0.95 1.06 16.28
C ILE A 35 -2.18 0.33 15.76
N GLU A 36 -3.08 -0.05 16.66
CA GLU A 36 -4.39 -0.60 16.33
C GLU A 36 -5.51 0.14 17.06
N ASN A 37 -6.55 0.48 16.32
CA ASN A 37 -7.79 1.03 16.86
C ASN A 37 -9.01 0.50 16.07
N ASP A 38 -10.21 0.98 16.39
CA ASP A 38 -11.45 0.53 15.74
C ASP A 38 -11.52 0.87 14.25
N MET A 39 -10.73 1.83 13.76
CA MET A 39 -10.78 2.35 12.40
C MET A 39 -9.69 1.80 11.50
N TYR A 40 -8.48 1.61 12.01
CA TYR A 40 -7.33 1.21 11.21
C TYR A 40 -6.26 0.48 12.02
N MET A 41 -5.36 -0.20 11.31
CA MET A 41 -4.09 -0.73 11.78
C MET A 41 -2.95 0.01 11.07
N PHE A 42 -1.92 0.40 11.82
CA PHE A 42 -0.72 1.04 11.28
C PHE A 42 0.50 0.15 11.52
N PHE A 43 1.32 -0.02 10.49
CA PHE A 43 2.55 -0.79 10.47
C PHE A 43 3.70 0.14 10.06
N GLU A 44 4.60 0.47 10.97
CA GLU A 44 5.71 1.40 10.69
C GLU A 44 6.62 0.86 9.59
N ASN A 45 6.94 -0.42 9.64
CA ASN A 45 7.72 -1.12 8.62
C ASN A 45 6.88 -1.64 7.45
N GLY A 46 5.56 -1.51 7.53
CA GLY A 46 4.61 -2.00 6.55
C GLY A 46 4.37 -3.51 6.61
N THR A 47 3.33 -3.96 5.94
CA THR A 47 2.95 -5.38 5.83
C THR A 47 2.69 -5.79 4.39
N TYR A 48 3.03 -7.03 4.03
CA TYR A 48 2.75 -7.66 2.74
C TYR A 48 1.55 -8.63 2.77
N GLN A 49 1.07 -9.00 3.95
CA GLN A 49 0.10 -10.09 4.13
C GLN A 49 -1.35 -9.65 3.99
N CYS A 50 -1.61 -8.39 3.65
CA CYS A 50 -2.96 -7.90 3.41
C CYS A 50 -3.29 -7.93 1.91
N TYR A 51 -4.34 -8.64 1.56
CA TYR A 51 -4.92 -8.66 0.23
C TYR A 51 -6.33 -8.09 0.27
N ASP A 52 -6.65 -7.30 -0.74
CA ASP A 52 -7.99 -6.77 -0.99
C ASP A 52 -8.09 -6.55 -2.50
N LEU A 53 -8.22 -7.67 -3.21
CA LEU A 53 -8.30 -7.67 -4.66
C LEU A 53 -9.59 -6.99 -5.11
N PHE A 54 -9.53 -6.35 -6.27
CA PHE A 54 -10.69 -5.70 -6.89
C PHE A 54 -11.34 -4.57 -6.06
N LYS A 55 -10.69 -4.08 -5.01
CA LYS A 55 -11.18 -2.96 -4.20
C LYS A 55 -11.22 -1.64 -4.98
N SER A 56 -10.25 -1.45 -5.88
CA SER A 56 -10.20 -0.28 -6.75
C SER A 56 -11.21 -0.42 -7.88
N THR A 57 -11.91 0.65 -8.21
CA THR A 57 -12.73 0.74 -9.43
C THR A 57 -11.87 0.75 -10.70
N ALA A 58 -10.55 0.95 -10.58
CA ALA A 58 -9.62 0.85 -11.68
C ALA A 58 -9.50 -0.60 -12.16
N LYS A 59 -9.61 -0.78 -13.48
CA LYS A 59 -9.49 -2.07 -14.11
C LYS A 59 -8.03 -2.54 -14.16
N ILE A 60 -7.84 -3.84 -14.23
CA ILE A 60 -6.55 -4.47 -14.52
C ILE A 60 -6.18 -4.15 -15.97
N THR A 61 -4.99 -3.57 -16.18
CA THR A 61 -4.57 -3.02 -17.48
C THR A 61 -3.48 -3.84 -18.18
N THR A 62 -2.87 -4.82 -17.49
CA THR A 62 -1.75 -5.61 -18.03
C THR A 62 -1.88 -7.09 -17.71
N TYR A 63 -1.35 -7.95 -18.57
CA TYR A 63 -1.26 -9.40 -18.35
C TYR A 63 -0.49 -9.76 -17.07
N LYS A 64 0.59 -9.04 -16.79
CA LYS A 64 1.38 -9.23 -15.56
C LYS A 64 0.56 -8.96 -14.31
N SER A 65 -0.26 -7.92 -14.32
CA SER A 65 -1.17 -7.60 -13.22
C SER A 65 -2.27 -8.65 -13.09
N LEU A 66 -2.84 -9.13 -14.19
CA LEU A 66 -3.82 -10.20 -14.18
C LEU A 66 -3.22 -11.49 -13.59
N LYS A 67 -2.06 -11.93 -14.07
CA LYS A 67 -1.35 -13.10 -13.54
C LYS A 67 -1.13 -12.99 -12.02
N TRP A 68 -0.73 -11.81 -11.53
CA TRP A 68 -0.57 -11.61 -10.09
C TRP A 68 -1.91 -11.72 -9.33
N HIS A 69 -3.01 -11.17 -9.86
CA HIS A 69 -4.34 -11.30 -9.23
C HIS A 69 -4.78 -12.77 -9.18
N LEU A 70 -4.57 -13.51 -10.26
CA LEU A 70 -4.88 -14.95 -10.32
C LEU A 70 -4.01 -15.75 -9.33
N LEU A 71 -2.72 -15.43 -9.20
CA LEU A 71 -1.82 -16.03 -8.21
C LEU A 71 -2.32 -15.81 -6.78
N VAL A 72 -2.75 -14.60 -6.45
CA VAL A 72 -3.30 -14.30 -5.13
C VAL A 72 -4.63 -15.02 -4.91
N LEU A 73 -5.51 -15.09 -5.92
CA LEU A 73 -6.76 -15.85 -5.82
C LEU A 73 -6.51 -17.33 -5.57
N TRP A 74 -5.57 -17.95 -6.29
CA TRP A 74 -5.16 -19.32 -6.09
C TRP A 74 -4.68 -19.56 -4.66
N TYR A 75 -3.81 -18.69 -4.17
CA TYR A 75 -3.33 -18.72 -2.78
C TYR A 75 -4.45 -18.58 -1.74
N LEU A 76 -5.42 -17.71 -1.97
CA LEU A 76 -6.52 -17.48 -1.03
C LEU A 76 -7.60 -18.57 -1.02
N ASN A 77 -7.63 -19.43 -2.04
CA ASN A 77 -8.64 -20.47 -2.22
C ASN A 77 -8.00 -21.87 -2.37
N PRO A 78 -7.33 -22.38 -1.34
CA PRO A 78 -6.56 -23.64 -1.44
C PRO A 78 -7.41 -24.89 -1.67
N GLY A 79 -8.72 -24.79 -1.51
CA GLY A 79 -9.65 -25.89 -1.79
C GLY A 79 -10.25 -25.88 -3.21
N MET A 80 -9.85 -24.90 -4.05
CA MET A 80 -10.33 -24.79 -5.43
C MET A 80 -9.57 -25.77 -6.31
N ASP A 81 -10.27 -26.52 -7.16
CA ASP A 81 -9.61 -27.34 -8.16
C ASP A 81 -9.21 -26.52 -9.40
N GLN A 82 -8.47 -27.16 -10.31
CA GLN A 82 -7.92 -26.48 -11.49
C GLN A 82 -9.02 -26.06 -12.47
N ASP A 83 -10.06 -26.85 -12.63
CA ASP A 83 -11.16 -26.56 -13.56
C ASP A 83 -12.00 -25.39 -13.05
N GLU A 84 -12.32 -25.39 -11.75
CA GLU A 84 -13.00 -24.28 -11.10
C GLU A 84 -12.17 -22.99 -11.18
N PHE A 85 -10.84 -23.10 -10.98
CA PHE A 85 -9.93 -21.96 -11.11
C PHE A 85 -9.88 -21.42 -12.54
N MET A 86 -9.89 -22.32 -13.54
CA MET A 86 -9.96 -21.94 -14.95
C MET A 86 -11.24 -21.16 -15.25
N ASP A 87 -12.39 -21.64 -14.80
CA ASP A 87 -13.68 -20.96 -14.96
C ASP A 87 -13.68 -19.56 -14.34
N VAL A 88 -13.18 -19.42 -13.11
CA VAL A 88 -13.06 -18.12 -12.44
C VAL A 88 -12.10 -17.19 -13.20
N ALA A 89 -11.00 -17.71 -13.71
CA ALA A 89 -10.05 -16.95 -14.51
C ALA A 89 -10.67 -16.45 -15.83
N PHE A 90 -11.47 -17.27 -16.51
CA PHE A 90 -12.23 -16.86 -17.70
C PHE A 90 -13.22 -15.73 -17.38
N GLU A 91 -13.97 -15.86 -16.29
CA GLU A 91 -14.90 -14.80 -15.85
C GLU A 91 -14.21 -13.49 -15.54
N ILE A 92 -13.07 -13.53 -14.82
CA ILE A 92 -12.30 -12.32 -14.50
C ILE A 92 -11.68 -11.71 -15.77
N SER A 93 -11.20 -12.52 -16.69
CA SER A 93 -10.55 -12.06 -17.93
C SER A 93 -11.54 -11.56 -18.98
N ALA A 94 -12.82 -11.89 -18.85
CA ALA A 94 -13.86 -11.40 -19.75
C ALA A 94 -14.02 -9.89 -19.61
N LYS A 95 -13.69 -9.13 -20.66
CA LYS A 95 -13.76 -7.66 -20.67
C LYS A 95 -15.16 -7.13 -20.35
N THR A 96 -16.20 -7.88 -20.70
CA THR A 96 -17.61 -7.58 -20.40
C THR A 96 -17.90 -7.56 -18.90
N ASN A 97 -17.19 -8.35 -18.12
CA ASN A 97 -17.34 -8.42 -16.67
C ASN A 97 -16.65 -7.27 -15.94
N GLY A 98 -15.84 -6.47 -16.64
CA GLY A 98 -15.33 -5.19 -16.16
C GLY A 98 -14.12 -5.24 -15.21
N PHE A 99 -13.53 -6.42 -14.94
CA PHE A 99 -12.30 -6.54 -14.15
C PHE A 99 -11.07 -6.09 -14.93
N VAL A 100 -11.03 -6.35 -16.24
CA VAL A 100 -9.90 -6.04 -17.12
C VAL A 100 -10.29 -4.97 -18.15
N SER A 101 -9.30 -4.24 -18.67
CA SER A 101 -9.49 -3.23 -19.72
C SER A 101 -9.15 -3.73 -21.13
N PHE A 102 -8.54 -4.89 -21.24
CA PHE A 102 -8.04 -5.47 -22.49
C PHE A 102 -8.77 -6.77 -22.83
N SER A 103 -8.63 -7.24 -24.06
CA SER A 103 -9.12 -8.56 -24.47
C SER A 103 -8.02 -9.59 -24.24
N MET A 104 -8.38 -10.71 -23.59
CA MET A 104 -7.46 -11.81 -23.29
C MET A 104 -7.64 -12.94 -24.30
N PRO A 105 -6.58 -13.34 -25.03
CA PRO A 105 -6.64 -14.55 -25.86
C PRO A 105 -6.78 -15.81 -25.00
N PRO A 106 -7.71 -16.73 -25.32
CA PRO A 106 -7.95 -17.93 -24.50
C PRO A 106 -6.69 -18.75 -24.25
N ASN A 107 -5.92 -19.05 -25.28
CA ASN A 107 -4.68 -19.84 -25.17
C ASN A 107 -3.65 -19.21 -24.21
N LEU A 108 -3.60 -17.88 -24.15
CA LEU A 108 -2.69 -17.17 -23.24
C LEU A 108 -3.23 -17.25 -21.80
N LEU A 109 -4.54 -17.16 -21.62
CA LEU A 109 -5.17 -17.33 -20.30
C LEU A 109 -4.95 -18.74 -19.76
N GLU A 110 -5.20 -19.76 -20.55
CA GLU A 110 -4.97 -21.17 -20.20
C GLU A 110 -3.52 -21.39 -19.74
N LYS A 111 -2.56 -20.85 -20.50
CA LYS A 111 -1.14 -20.90 -20.12
C LYS A 111 -0.88 -20.21 -18.78
N ILE A 112 -1.44 -19.03 -18.54
CA ILE A 112 -1.28 -18.31 -17.27
C ILE A 112 -1.90 -19.09 -16.10
N VAL A 113 -3.10 -19.63 -16.28
CA VAL A 113 -3.79 -20.44 -15.27
C VAL A 113 -2.98 -21.69 -14.94
N TYR A 114 -2.50 -22.39 -15.95
CA TYR A 114 -1.63 -23.56 -15.76
C TYR A 114 -0.36 -23.19 -14.99
N GLU A 115 0.35 -22.14 -15.42
CA GLU A 115 1.57 -21.66 -14.74
C GLU A 115 1.32 -21.26 -13.26
N VAL A 116 0.11 -20.81 -12.93
CA VAL A 116 -0.27 -20.45 -11.56
C VAL A 116 -0.66 -21.69 -10.76
N SER A 117 -1.47 -22.59 -11.32
CA SER A 117 -2.02 -23.75 -10.60
C SER A 117 -0.97 -24.80 -10.22
N ILE A 118 0.12 -24.90 -10.98
CA ILE A 118 1.23 -25.82 -10.67
C ILE A 118 2.17 -25.31 -9.57
N GLN A 119 2.03 -24.04 -9.15
CA GLN A 119 2.88 -23.47 -8.11
C GLN A 119 2.38 -23.90 -6.73
N GLU A 120 3.22 -24.61 -5.99
CA GLU A 120 3.02 -24.81 -4.56
C GLU A 120 3.31 -23.49 -3.82
N ILE A 121 2.26 -22.73 -3.55
CA ILE A 121 2.39 -21.44 -2.84
C ILE A 121 2.30 -21.70 -1.34
N LYS A 122 3.45 -21.90 -0.69
CA LYS A 122 3.54 -22.07 0.77
C LYS A 122 3.50 -20.73 1.52
N GLU A 123 4.02 -19.68 0.89
CA GLU A 123 4.07 -18.33 1.44
C GLU A 123 3.15 -17.38 0.68
N PRO A 124 2.60 -16.36 1.35
CA PRO A 124 1.73 -15.38 0.68
C PRO A 124 2.49 -14.68 -0.47
N PRO A 125 1.89 -14.57 -1.66
CA PRO A 125 2.49 -13.81 -2.76
C PRO A 125 2.75 -12.37 -2.35
N LYS A 126 3.97 -11.86 -2.60
CA LYS A 126 4.36 -10.50 -2.23
C LYS A 126 3.55 -9.47 -3.01
N ASN A 127 3.06 -8.45 -2.31
CA ASN A 127 2.40 -7.29 -2.89
C ASN A 127 3.15 -5.99 -2.53
N LYS A 128 2.59 -4.84 -2.86
CA LYS A 128 3.14 -3.57 -2.38
C LYS A 128 2.97 -3.48 -0.87
N LEU A 129 4.06 -3.13 -0.20
CA LEU A 129 4.07 -2.85 1.22
C LEU A 129 2.98 -1.83 1.59
N ARG A 130 2.17 -2.14 2.58
CA ARG A 130 1.12 -1.25 3.10
C ARG A 130 1.44 -0.88 4.53
N LYS A 131 1.40 0.42 4.82
CA LYS A 131 1.62 0.94 6.18
C LYS A 131 0.33 1.19 6.94
N VAL A 132 -0.78 1.49 6.25
CA VAL A 132 -2.08 1.73 6.87
C VAL A 132 -3.13 0.82 6.24
N ILE A 133 -3.82 0.07 7.08
CA ILE A 133 -4.92 -0.80 6.69
C ILE A 133 -6.16 -0.36 7.44
N PHE A 134 -7.20 0.03 6.72
CA PHE A 134 -8.47 0.41 7.31
C PHE A 134 -9.34 -0.82 7.54
N LYS A 135 -9.88 -0.93 8.75
CA LYS A 135 -10.83 -2.00 9.11
C LYS A 135 -12.11 -1.86 8.28
N MET A 136 -12.71 -3.00 8.00
CA MET A 136 -14.04 -3.00 7.39
C MET A 136 -15.03 -2.34 8.35
N PHE A 137 -15.98 -1.61 7.79
CA PHE A 137 -17.01 -0.88 8.57
C PHE A 137 -16.46 0.26 9.46
N SER A 138 -15.25 0.75 9.20
CA SER A 138 -14.70 1.91 9.91
C SER A 138 -15.53 3.20 9.79
N GLY A 139 -16.55 3.22 8.91
CA GLY A 139 -17.42 4.40 8.69
C GLY A 139 -16.71 5.61 8.05
N LEU A 140 -15.42 5.50 7.75
CA LEU A 140 -14.60 6.61 7.26
C LEU A 140 -14.84 6.89 5.78
N THR A 141 -15.02 8.16 5.44
CA THR A 141 -15.03 8.64 4.05
C THR A 141 -13.64 8.51 3.41
N LYS A 142 -13.57 8.56 2.08
CA LYS A 142 -12.29 8.54 1.35
C LYS A 142 -11.35 9.66 1.79
N GLU A 143 -11.87 10.86 2.02
CA GLU A 143 -11.11 12.03 2.44
C GLU A 143 -10.54 11.86 3.85
N GLN A 144 -11.34 11.33 4.78
CA GLN A 144 -10.90 11.02 6.13
C GLN A 144 -9.78 9.96 6.12
N LYS A 145 -9.91 8.90 5.30
CA LYS A 145 -8.86 7.89 5.11
C LYS A 145 -7.56 8.51 4.59
N LEU A 146 -7.64 9.38 3.56
CA LEU A 146 -6.46 10.06 3.03
C LEU A 146 -5.80 10.98 4.07
N ARG A 147 -6.58 11.67 4.91
CA ARG A 147 -6.05 12.50 5.99
C ARG A 147 -5.29 11.66 7.02
N ILE A 148 -5.85 10.53 7.45
CA ILE A 148 -5.20 9.60 8.38
C ILE A 148 -3.88 9.08 7.79
N VAL A 149 -3.89 8.63 6.54
CA VAL A 149 -2.67 8.18 5.84
C VAL A 149 -1.62 9.30 5.80
N GLY A 150 -2.03 10.53 5.46
CA GLY A 150 -1.15 11.69 5.45
C GLY A 150 -0.57 12.04 6.83
N GLN A 151 -1.33 11.84 7.90
CA GLN A 151 -0.87 12.06 9.27
C GLN A 151 0.13 10.99 9.72
N LEU A 152 -0.16 9.72 9.46
CA LEU A 152 0.66 8.60 9.91
C LEU A 152 1.95 8.44 9.08
N ILE A 153 1.83 8.41 7.75
CA ILE A 153 2.98 8.23 6.86
C ILE A 153 3.73 9.54 6.66
N GLY A 154 3.01 10.67 6.62
CA GLY A 154 3.62 11.97 6.42
C GLY A 154 4.50 12.45 7.58
N ARG A 155 4.30 11.95 8.80
CA ARG A 155 5.16 12.22 9.96
C ARG A 155 6.49 11.50 9.88
N SER A 156 6.51 10.26 9.39
CA SER A 156 7.75 9.47 9.28
C SER A 156 8.72 10.01 8.22
N ASN A 157 8.24 10.83 7.28
CA ASN A 157 9.05 11.42 6.20
C ASN A 157 9.21 12.94 6.31
N LYS A 158 8.74 13.56 7.40
CA LYS A 158 8.93 15.00 7.62
C LYS A 158 10.11 15.21 8.54
N THR A 159 11.10 15.92 8.02
CA THR A 159 12.15 16.53 8.84
C THR A 159 11.51 17.47 9.84
N HIS A 160 11.58 17.17 11.12
CA HIS A 160 11.13 18.04 12.19
C HIS A 160 12.23 19.06 12.53
N PRO A 161 11.90 20.26 13.05
CA PRO A 161 12.89 21.18 13.61
C PRO A 161 13.78 20.51 14.66
N ASP A 162 13.21 19.60 15.47
CA ASP A 162 13.95 18.85 16.50
C ASP A 162 15.00 17.91 15.91
N ASP A 163 14.73 17.27 14.76
CA ASP A 163 15.71 16.42 14.06
C ASP A 163 16.87 17.26 13.54
N ILE A 164 16.57 18.47 13.04
CA ILE A 164 17.59 19.42 12.57
C ILE A 164 18.45 19.86 13.75
N TYR A 165 17.84 20.21 14.89
CA TYR A 165 18.55 20.62 16.09
C TYR A 165 19.49 19.51 16.60
N GLN A 166 18.98 18.30 16.75
CA GLN A 166 19.80 17.17 17.18
C GLN A 166 20.97 16.92 16.24
N THR A 167 20.73 16.95 14.93
CA THR A 167 21.80 16.80 13.93
C THR A 167 22.85 17.92 14.02
N MET A 168 22.45 19.14 14.36
CA MET A 168 23.39 20.24 14.58
C MET A 168 24.29 19.98 15.78
N ILE A 169 23.75 19.46 16.87
CA ILE A 169 24.52 19.04 18.06
C ILE A 169 25.49 17.93 17.69
N ASP A 170 25.04 16.87 17.00
CA ASP A 170 25.88 15.75 16.59
C ASP A 170 27.08 16.20 15.72
N ILE A 171 26.83 17.13 14.77
CA ILE A 171 27.89 17.72 13.94
C ILE A 171 28.88 18.54 14.77
N HIS A 172 28.38 19.32 15.75
CA HIS A 172 29.19 20.12 16.65
C HIS A 172 30.08 19.23 17.52
N ASP A 173 29.54 18.17 18.09
CA ASP A 173 30.25 17.24 18.96
C ASP A 173 31.38 16.51 18.22
N LEU A 174 31.23 16.37 16.89
CA LEU A 174 32.31 15.88 16.01
C LEU A 174 33.39 16.94 15.69
N GLY A 175 33.30 18.14 16.28
CA GLY A 175 34.22 19.24 16.01
C GLY A 175 34.10 19.80 14.59
N GLN A 176 32.93 19.65 13.95
CA GLN A 176 32.75 20.05 12.57
C GLN A 176 31.83 21.26 12.44
N LYS A 177 32.20 22.21 11.54
CA LYS A 177 31.35 23.35 11.23
C LYS A 177 29.99 22.93 10.71
N ILE A 178 28.93 23.44 11.33
CA ILE A 178 27.52 23.13 10.97
C ILE A 178 27.17 23.92 9.71
N THR A 179 26.84 23.18 8.64
CA THR A 179 26.39 23.76 7.36
C THR A 179 25.08 23.09 6.94
N ILE A 180 24.27 23.80 6.15
CA ILE A 180 23.03 23.25 5.59
C ILE A 180 23.28 21.97 4.80
N LYS A 181 24.40 21.90 4.08
CA LYS A 181 24.79 20.72 3.30
C LYS A 181 25.02 19.51 4.20
N ARG A 182 25.79 19.66 5.29
CA ARG A 182 26.03 18.55 6.24
C ARG A 182 24.76 18.09 6.93
N ILE A 183 23.89 19.03 7.36
CA ILE A 183 22.59 18.68 7.93
C ILE A 183 21.76 17.90 6.92
N SER A 184 21.71 18.32 5.65
CA SER A 184 20.94 17.65 4.61
C SER A 184 21.47 16.25 4.28
N GLU A 185 22.78 16.07 4.29
CA GLU A 185 23.45 14.77 4.10
C GLU A 185 23.17 13.84 5.29
N ALA A 186 23.32 14.32 6.53
CA ALA A 186 23.07 13.51 7.73
C ALA A 186 21.60 13.06 7.86
N LEU A 187 20.65 13.93 7.53
CA LEU A 187 19.22 13.60 7.54
C LEU A 187 18.72 12.92 6.26
N ASN A 188 19.59 12.72 5.26
CA ASN A 188 19.24 12.19 3.95
C ASN A 188 18.05 12.93 3.29
N VAL A 189 18.06 14.27 3.36
CA VAL A 189 17.03 15.14 2.77
C VAL A 189 17.65 16.20 1.88
N SER A 190 16.83 16.89 1.07
CA SER A 190 17.34 18.00 0.25
C SER A 190 17.66 19.23 1.11
N SER A 191 18.67 20.00 0.70
CA SER A 191 18.99 21.29 1.34
C SER A 191 17.80 22.26 1.39
N ARG A 192 16.91 22.19 0.37
CA ARG A 192 15.66 22.95 0.32
C ARG A 192 14.70 22.53 1.46
N THR A 193 14.66 21.24 1.81
CA THR A 193 13.87 20.74 2.94
C THR A 193 14.41 21.27 4.25
N VAL A 194 15.74 21.25 4.45
CA VAL A 194 16.37 21.82 5.65
C VAL A 194 16.06 23.31 5.76
N HIS A 195 16.25 24.09 4.68
CA HIS A 195 15.91 25.52 4.68
C HIS A 195 14.47 25.81 5.06
N ARG A 196 13.51 24.99 4.57
CA ARG A 196 12.08 25.18 4.87
C ARG A 196 11.74 24.94 6.34
N HIS A 197 12.45 24.04 7.01
CA HIS A 197 12.21 23.68 8.40
C HIS A 197 13.15 24.36 9.39
N MET A 198 14.14 25.10 8.92
CA MET A 198 15.07 25.88 9.74
C MET A 198 14.44 27.22 10.13
N CYS A 199 13.81 27.25 11.30
CA CYS A 199 13.25 28.47 11.87
C CYS A 199 14.36 29.44 12.30
N GLU A 200 14.00 30.70 12.66
CA GLU A 200 14.95 31.72 13.06
C GLU A 200 15.75 31.34 14.32
N ASP A 201 15.11 30.62 15.24
CA ASP A 201 15.78 30.15 16.45
C ASP A 201 16.88 29.15 16.14
N LEU A 202 16.60 28.18 15.24
CA LEU A 202 17.60 27.20 14.77
C LEU A 202 18.74 27.86 14.00
N LYS A 203 18.50 28.98 13.28
CA LYS A 203 19.57 29.74 12.62
C LYS A 203 20.49 30.37 13.62
N ARG A 204 19.93 31.02 14.66
CA ARG A 204 20.69 31.62 15.75
C ARG A 204 21.52 30.58 16.49
N GLU A 205 20.91 29.45 16.83
CA GLU A 205 21.59 28.36 17.52
C GLU A 205 22.76 27.79 16.69
N LYS A 206 22.55 27.59 15.38
CA LYS A 206 23.62 27.17 14.45
C LYS A 206 24.81 28.18 14.48
N GLU A 207 24.52 29.48 14.51
CA GLU A 207 25.57 30.50 14.57
C GLU A 207 26.31 30.49 15.89
N LEU A 208 25.61 30.31 17.01
CA LEU A 208 26.20 30.19 18.34
C LEU A 208 27.13 28.97 18.44
N LEU A 209 26.65 27.82 18.04
CA LEU A 209 27.44 26.57 18.02
C LEU A 209 28.69 26.70 17.14
N ASN A 210 28.55 27.29 15.94
CA ASN A 210 29.71 27.51 15.06
C ASN A 210 30.72 28.53 15.57
N LYS A 211 30.37 29.39 16.54
CA LYS A 211 31.32 30.32 17.18
C LYS A 211 32.11 29.67 18.32
N GLN A 212 31.63 28.53 18.80
CA GLN A 212 32.28 27.78 19.89
C GLN A 212 33.31 26.74 19.36
N LEU A 213 33.29 26.49 18.06
CA LEU A 213 34.31 25.69 17.35
C LEU A 213 35.51 26.54 16.98
#